data_97431bfbe11051a63613d10395066e7d
#
_entry.id   97431bfbe11051a63613d10395066e7d
#
_cell.length_a   1.000
_cell.length_b   1.000
_cell.length_c   1.000
_cell.angle_alpha   90.00
_cell.angle_beta   90.00
_cell.angle_gamma   90.00
#
_symmetry.space_group_name_H-M   'P 1'
#
loop_
_entity.id
_entity.type
_entity.pdbx_description
1 polymer ?
#
loop_
_entity_poly.entity_id
_entity_poly.type
_entity_poly.pdbx_seq_one_letter_code
_entity_poly.pdbx_strand_id
1 'polypeptide(L)'
;PGGESSAMRKIDEYSDIFPQIDELVKKGIPTLSTCAGTILLAKEVVGGEPAIPNINIEVTRNAYGRQTESFEGNVSFYQNEDIYCFIRAPKITKILSDNVEIIAKHNDEVVGVQENNIVALTFHPELNNDKYYLNWLKNFIKEGKNVRSF
;
A
#
# COMPACT_ATOMS: atom_id res chain seq x y z
N PRO A 1 4.61 -0.27 -6.89
CA PRO A 1 4.77 -1.73 -6.88
C PRO A 1 5.57 -2.21 -5.67
N GLY A 2 5.58 -3.54 -5.46
CA GLY A 2 6.52 -4.19 -4.58
C GLY A 2 7.96 -4.10 -5.09
N GLY A 3 8.89 -4.58 -4.28
CA GLY A 3 10.33 -4.56 -4.56
C GLY A 3 11.12 -4.07 -3.37
N GLU A 4 12.27 -3.48 -3.62
CA GLU A 4 13.16 -2.93 -2.60
C GLU A 4 13.09 -1.39 -2.60
N SER A 5 12.56 -0.80 -1.52
CA SER A 5 12.37 0.65 -1.44
C SER A 5 13.69 1.43 -1.52
N SER A 6 14.78 0.87 -1.00
CA SER A 6 16.11 1.48 -1.10
C SER A 6 16.63 1.49 -2.54
N ALA A 7 16.35 0.44 -3.34
CA ALA A 7 16.72 0.40 -4.75
C ALA A 7 15.90 1.40 -5.56
N MET A 8 14.61 1.55 -5.25
CA MET A 8 13.74 2.53 -5.91
C MET A 8 14.24 3.97 -5.68
N ARG A 9 14.73 4.28 -4.46
CA ARG A 9 15.35 5.58 -4.16
C ARG A 9 16.60 5.84 -4.98
N LYS A 10 17.45 4.81 -5.15
CA LYS A 10 18.66 4.93 -6.00
C LYS A 10 18.31 5.16 -7.48
N ILE A 11 17.22 4.56 -7.97
CA ILE A 11 16.75 4.84 -9.33
C ILE A 11 16.29 6.29 -9.45
N ASP A 12 15.61 6.82 -8.44
CA ASP A 12 15.15 8.21 -8.42
C ASP A 12 16.29 9.22 -8.51
N GLU A 13 17.43 8.96 -7.87
CA GLU A 13 18.62 9.81 -7.95
C GLU A 13 19.09 10.08 -9.40
N TYR A 14 18.76 9.17 -10.34
CA TYR A 14 19.13 9.29 -11.76
C TYR A 14 17.95 9.65 -12.67
N SER A 15 16.72 9.42 -12.24
CA SER A 15 15.54 9.50 -13.10
C SER A 15 14.58 10.62 -12.74
N ASP A 16 14.66 11.13 -11.51
CA ASP A 16 13.78 12.20 -11.00
C ASP A 16 12.29 11.82 -11.10
N ILE A 17 11.99 10.51 -10.88
CA ILE A 17 10.64 9.97 -11.07
C ILE A 17 9.73 10.25 -9.86
N PHE A 18 10.28 10.35 -8.64
CA PHE A 18 9.48 10.58 -7.44
C PHE A 18 8.75 11.91 -7.45
N PRO A 19 9.37 13.04 -7.84
CA PRO A 19 8.65 14.31 -8.00
C PRO A 19 7.52 14.22 -9.03
N GLN A 20 7.68 13.47 -10.11
CA GLN A 20 6.64 13.27 -11.12
C GLN A 20 5.48 12.45 -10.57
N ILE A 21 5.75 11.39 -9.81
CA ILE A 21 4.72 10.58 -9.14
C ILE A 21 3.99 11.46 -8.11
N ASP A 22 4.72 12.22 -7.29
CA ASP A 22 4.15 13.12 -6.28
C ASP A 22 3.16 14.12 -6.90
N GLU A 23 3.52 14.72 -8.03
CA GLU A 23 2.66 15.62 -8.77
C GLU A 23 1.37 14.94 -9.27
N LEU A 24 1.47 13.73 -9.82
CA LEU A 24 0.31 12.96 -10.29
C LEU A 24 -0.62 12.57 -9.14
N VAL A 25 -0.06 12.12 -8.02
CA VAL A 25 -0.83 11.79 -6.83
C VAL A 25 -1.60 13.00 -6.31
N LYS A 26 -0.95 14.15 -6.21
CA LYS A 26 -1.56 15.41 -5.76
C LYS A 26 -2.61 15.95 -6.72
N LYS A 27 -2.51 15.63 -8.00
CA LYS A 27 -3.56 15.93 -9.01
C LYS A 27 -4.80 15.03 -8.89
N GLY A 28 -4.79 14.05 -7.99
CA GLY A 28 -5.92 13.17 -7.74
C GLY A 28 -5.98 11.94 -8.65
N ILE A 29 -4.89 11.59 -9.32
CA ILE A 29 -4.81 10.35 -10.10
C ILE A 29 -4.95 9.15 -9.16
N PRO A 30 -5.84 8.17 -9.45
CA PRO A 30 -5.97 6.96 -8.67
C PRO A 30 -4.61 6.28 -8.50
N THR A 31 -4.19 6.13 -7.25
CA THR A 31 -2.86 5.64 -6.91
C THR A 31 -2.97 4.40 -6.04
N LEU A 32 -2.49 3.27 -6.54
CA LEU A 32 -2.38 2.02 -5.78
C LEU A 32 -0.91 1.74 -5.47
N SER A 33 -0.60 1.60 -4.20
CA SER A 33 0.70 1.13 -3.73
C SER A 33 0.61 -0.26 -3.10
N THR A 34 1.61 -1.09 -3.35
CA THR A 34 1.75 -2.42 -2.76
C THR A 34 3.14 -2.58 -2.14
N CYS A 35 3.23 -3.23 -0.99
CA CYS A 35 4.48 -3.57 -0.31
C CYS A 35 5.46 -2.37 -0.21
N ALA A 36 6.58 -2.39 -0.95
CA ALA A 36 7.57 -1.31 -0.95
C ALA A 36 7.00 0.05 -1.42
N GLY A 37 6.03 0.04 -2.33
CA GLY A 37 5.33 1.26 -2.75
C GLY A 37 4.60 1.94 -1.59
N THR A 38 4.07 1.17 -0.65
CA THR A 38 3.42 1.69 0.56
C THR A 38 4.44 2.37 1.48
N ILE A 39 5.67 1.85 1.57
CA ILE A 39 6.77 2.52 2.29
C ILE A 39 7.08 3.88 1.65
N LEU A 40 7.11 3.95 0.31
CA LEU A 40 7.42 5.19 -0.40
C LEU A 40 6.36 6.28 -0.19
N LEU A 41 5.07 5.91 -0.12
CA LEU A 41 3.97 6.86 0.02
C LEU A 41 3.67 7.24 1.47
N ALA A 42 4.15 6.49 2.46
CA ALA A 42 3.89 6.75 3.87
C ALA A 42 4.49 8.07 4.34
N LYS A 43 3.77 8.78 5.19
CA LYS A 43 4.21 10.05 5.79
C LYS A 43 5.33 9.85 6.81
N GLU A 44 5.29 8.74 7.54
CA GLU A 44 6.32 8.37 8.52
C GLU A 44 6.80 6.93 8.26
N VAL A 45 8.12 6.73 8.35
CA VAL A 45 8.75 5.44 8.10
C VAL A 45 9.72 5.10 9.22
N VAL A 46 9.41 4.09 10.01
CA VAL A 46 10.30 3.54 11.03
C VAL A 46 11.35 2.63 10.35
N GLY A 47 12.62 2.91 10.60
CA GLY A 47 13.73 2.22 9.94
C GLY A 47 14.06 2.72 8.54
N GLY A 48 13.63 3.94 8.21
CA GLY A 48 13.90 4.61 6.94
C GLY A 48 13.41 6.05 6.95
N GLU A 49 13.39 6.67 5.80
CA GLU A 49 12.90 8.04 5.61
C GLU A 49 11.71 8.06 4.63
N PRO A 50 10.79 9.03 4.76
CA PRO A 50 9.75 9.26 3.76
C PRO A 50 10.34 9.55 2.37
N ALA A 51 9.65 9.17 1.31
CA ALA A 51 10.08 9.41 -0.08
C ALA A 51 9.08 10.30 -0.82
N ILE A 52 7.84 9.86 -0.91
CA ILE A 52 6.72 10.54 -1.59
C ILE A 52 5.56 10.62 -0.59
N PRO A 53 5.67 11.39 0.51
CA PRO A 53 4.76 11.32 1.65
C PRO A 53 3.38 11.90 1.31
N ASN A 54 2.48 11.05 0.81
CA ASN A 54 1.14 11.42 0.38
C ASN A 54 -0.01 10.76 1.14
N ILE A 55 0.27 9.75 1.98
CA ILE A 55 -0.75 9.11 2.80
C ILE A 55 -0.40 9.20 4.29
N ASN A 56 -1.37 9.55 5.12
CA ASN A 56 -1.18 9.82 6.55
C ASN A 56 -1.12 8.52 7.37
N ILE A 57 -0.07 7.74 7.17
CA ILE A 57 0.25 6.53 7.93
C ILE A 57 1.71 6.52 8.37
N GLU A 58 1.98 5.80 9.47
CA GLU A 58 3.32 5.34 9.83
C GLU A 58 3.50 3.89 9.39
N VAL A 59 4.62 3.60 8.77
CA VAL A 59 4.98 2.26 8.31
C VAL A 59 6.30 1.83 8.94
N THR A 60 6.35 0.60 9.44
CA THR A 60 7.59 -0.02 9.91
C THR A 60 8.11 -1.01 8.89
N ARG A 61 9.39 -0.82 8.48
CA ARG A 61 10.09 -1.72 7.55
C ARG A 61 10.55 -2.98 8.28
N ASN A 62 10.58 -4.13 7.55
CA ASN A 62 11.10 -5.40 8.05
C ASN A 62 10.50 -5.83 9.40
N ALA A 63 9.22 -5.54 9.62
CA ALA A 63 8.55 -5.69 10.92
C ALA A 63 8.26 -7.15 11.30
N TYR A 64 8.32 -8.09 10.35
CA TYR A 64 8.08 -9.53 10.59
C TYR A 64 9.35 -10.32 10.95
N GLY A 65 10.52 -9.67 10.98
CA GLY A 65 11.79 -10.29 11.33
C GLY A 65 12.37 -11.19 10.23
N ARG A 66 13.60 -11.70 10.46
CA ARG A 66 14.35 -12.50 9.48
C ARG A 66 13.76 -13.89 9.20
N GLN A 67 12.95 -14.43 10.12
CA GLN A 67 12.42 -15.80 10.02
C GLN A 67 11.10 -15.89 9.25
N THR A 68 10.42 -14.77 8.99
CA THR A 68 9.14 -14.73 8.27
C THR A 68 9.23 -13.78 7.09
N GLU A 69 10.13 -14.07 6.16
CA GLU A 69 10.33 -13.22 4.98
C GLU A 69 9.15 -13.23 4.03
N SER A 70 8.41 -14.35 3.97
CA SER A 70 7.25 -14.53 3.09
C SER A 70 6.27 -15.51 3.70
N PHE A 71 4.98 -15.19 3.61
CA PHE A 71 3.88 -16.08 4.04
C PHE A 71 2.61 -15.76 3.24
N GLU A 72 1.67 -16.70 3.27
CA GLU A 72 0.31 -16.48 2.80
C GLU A 72 -0.61 -16.32 4.01
N GLY A 73 -1.54 -15.37 3.93
CA GLY A 73 -2.46 -15.10 5.02
C GLY A 73 -3.85 -14.69 4.54
N ASN A 74 -4.86 -15.05 5.33
CA ASN A 74 -6.21 -14.58 5.10
C ASN A 74 -6.27 -13.07 5.33
N VAL A 75 -6.81 -12.36 4.37
CA VAL A 75 -7.04 -10.92 4.44
C VAL A 75 -8.51 -10.64 4.20
N SER A 76 -9.13 -9.94 5.13
CA SER A 76 -10.42 -9.32 4.84
C SER A 76 -10.17 -7.99 4.14
N PHE A 77 -10.54 -7.94 2.86
CA PHE A 77 -10.44 -6.76 2.01
C PHE A 77 -11.86 -6.26 1.73
N TYR A 78 -12.24 -5.13 2.34
CA TYR A 78 -13.63 -4.68 2.43
C TYR A 78 -14.56 -5.77 2.98
N GLN A 79 -15.43 -6.34 2.12
CA GLN A 79 -16.40 -7.38 2.48
C GLN A 79 -16.00 -8.78 2.00
N ASN A 80 -14.83 -8.91 1.39
CA ASN A 80 -14.33 -10.18 0.84
C ASN A 80 -13.16 -10.69 1.68
N GLU A 81 -13.07 -12.00 1.83
CA GLU A 81 -11.93 -12.68 2.44
C GLU A 81 -11.26 -13.58 1.42
N ASP A 82 -9.95 -13.46 1.29
CA ASP A 82 -9.14 -14.31 0.44
C ASP A 82 -7.70 -14.42 0.99
N ILE A 83 -6.94 -15.36 0.46
CA ILE A 83 -5.55 -15.58 0.85
C ILE A 83 -4.64 -14.75 -0.06
N TYR A 84 -3.80 -13.92 0.55
CA TYR A 84 -2.83 -13.09 -0.16
C TYR A 84 -1.41 -13.35 0.30
N CYS A 85 -0.46 -13.08 -0.60
CA CYS A 85 0.98 -13.22 -0.33
C CYS A 85 1.54 -11.96 0.34
N PHE A 86 2.32 -12.19 1.38
CA PHE A 86 3.15 -11.19 2.04
C PHE A 86 4.61 -11.56 1.79
N ILE A 87 5.37 -10.70 1.14
CA ILE A 87 6.77 -10.92 0.79
C ILE A 87 7.59 -9.81 1.39
N ARG A 88 8.30 -10.09 2.49
CA ARG A 88 9.07 -9.08 3.23
C ARG A 88 8.26 -7.80 3.48
N ALA A 89 6.99 -7.99 3.82
CA ALA A 89 6.01 -6.93 3.89
C ALA A 89 6.32 -5.92 5.01
N PRO A 90 6.05 -4.63 4.80
CA PRO A 90 6.05 -3.66 5.88
C PRO A 90 4.79 -3.84 6.75
N LYS A 91 4.78 -3.22 7.93
CA LYS A 91 3.58 -3.08 8.76
C LYS A 91 3.10 -1.64 8.80
N ILE A 92 1.80 -1.43 8.68
CA ILE A 92 1.17 -0.14 9.01
C ILE A 92 1.01 -0.11 10.52
N THR A 93 1.78 0.74 11.19
CA THR A 93 1.86 0.77 12.65
C THR A 93 1.03 1.87 13.29
N LYS A 94 0.74 2.95 12.54
CA LYS A 94 -0.17 4.01 12.99
C LYS A 94 -0.97 4.60 11.84
N ILE A 95 -2.20 5.00 12.16
CA ILE A 95 -3.04 5.88 11.35
C ILE A 95 -2.87 7.31 11.91
N LEU A 96 -2.46 8.23 11.06
CA LEU A 96 -2.09 9.60 11.46
C LEU A 96 -3.18 10.65 11.18
N SER A 97 -4.31 10.24 10.60
CA SER A 97 -5.42 11.12 10.24
C SER A 97 -6.75 10.35 10.25
N ASP A 98 -7.81 11.00 10.71
CA ASP A 98 -9.18 10.46 10.66
C ASP A 98 -9.71 10.28 9.23
N ASN A 99 -9.06 10.88 8.24
CA ASN A 99 -9.40 10.72 6.82
C ASN A 99 -8.91 9.40 6.22
N VAL A 100 -8.04 8.67 6.93
CA VAL A 100 -7.55 7.36 6.50
C VAL A 100 -8.54 6.29 6.88
N GLU A 101 -9.07 5.59 5.88
CA GLU A 101 -10.00 4.47 6.04
C GLU A 101 -9.23 3.14 6.02
N ILE A 102 -9.51 2.27 6.99
CA ILE A 102 -8.97 0.90 7.00
C ILE A 102 -9.81 0.05 6.08
N ILE A 103 -9.22 -0.52 5.03
CA ILE A 103 -9.89 -1.30 4.00
C ILE A 103 -9.48 -2.77 3.96
N ALA A 104 -8.37 -3.12 4.62
CA ALA A 104 -7.92 -4.50 4.69
C ALA A 104 -7.26 -4.81 6.04
N LYS A 105 -7.56 -6.02 6.56
CA LYS A 105 -6.96 -6.57 7.78
C LYS A 105 -6.52 -8.01 7.58
N HIS A 106 -5.40 -8.35 8.20
CA HIS A 106 -4.93 -9.72 8.40
C HIS A 106 -4.89 -9.99 9.89
N ASN A 107 -5.74 -10.90 10.38
CA ASN A 107 -6.06 -11.01 11.80
C ASN A 107 -6.54 -9.63 12.31
N ASP A 108 -5.91 -9.08 13.35
CA ASP A 108 -6.22 -7.74 13.87
C ASP A 108 -5.27 -6.65 13.31
N GLU A 109 -4.31 -7.02 12.47
CA GLU A 109 -3.35 -6.07 11.89
C GLU A 109 -3.94 -5.35 10.68
N VAL A 110 -3.72 -4.03 10.60
CA VAL A 110 -4.07 -3.24 9.43
C VAL A 110 -3.04 -3.52 8.33
N VAL A 111 -3.53 -4.03 7.19
CA VAL A 111 -2.68 -4.37 6.02
C VAL A 111 -3.08 -3.62 4.76
N GLY A 112 -4.13 -2.81 4.82
CA GLY A 112 -4.55 -1.95 3.73
C GLY A 112 -5.37 -0.77 4.20
N VAL A 113 -5.12 0.38 3.61
CA VAL A 113 -5.79 1.65 3.91
C VAL A 113 -6.07 2.44 2.64
N GLN A 114 -7.06 3.35 2.72
CA GLN A 114 -7.36 4.31 1.68
C GLN A 114 -7.44 5.72 2.27
N GLU A 115 -6.86 6.68 1.57
CA GLU A 115 -7.04 8.10 1.82
C GLU A 115 -7.20 8.84 0.49
N ASN A 116 -8.36 9.44 0.25
CA ASN A 116 -8.70 10.09 -1.02
C ASN A 116 -8.52 9.15 -2.24
N ASN A 117 -7.65 9.53 -3.18
CA ASN A 117 -7.31 8.79 -4.39
C ASN A 117 -6.18 7.76 -4.20
N ILE A 118 -5.70 7.57 -2.96
CA ILE A 118 -4.58 6.68 -2.66
C ILE A 118 -5.07 5.45 -1.91
N VAL A 119 -4.68 4.28 -2.39
CA VAL A 119 -4.80 3.01 -1.69
C VAL A 119 -3.42 2.45 -1.42
N ALA A 120 -3.16 2.06 -0.19
CA ALA A 120 -1.88 1.51 0.24
C ALA A 120 -2.09 0.13 0.88
N LEU A 121 -1.50 -0.90 0.27
CA LEU A 121 -1.55 -2.29 0.70
C LEU A 121 -0.16 -2.76 1.08
N THR A 122 -0.04 -3.60 2.12
CA THR A 122 1.25 -4.17 2.51
C THR A 122 1.53 -5.51 1.85
N PHE A 123 0.51 -6.17 1.32
CA PHE A 123 0.56 -7.46 0.64
C PHE A 123 0.62 -7.31 -0.88
N HIS A 124 0.67 -8.46 -1.59
CA HIS A 124 0.82 -8.56 -3.03
C HIS A 124 -0.46 -9.11 -3.69
N PRO A 125 -1.49 -8.27 -3.94
CA PRO A 125 -2.74 -8.74 -4.57
C PRO A 125 -2.55 -9.17 -6.02
N GLU A 126 -1.51 -8.71 -6.68
CA GLU A 126 -1.16 -9.07 -8.06
C GLU A 126 -0.74 -10.54 -8.22
N LEU A 127 -0.42 -11.22 -7.14
CA LEU A 127 -0.08 -12.64 -7.14
C LEU A 127 -1.28 -13.56 -6.93
N ASN A 128 -2.47 -12.99 -6.73
CA ASN A 128 -3.71 -13.72 -6.54
C ASN A 128 -4.65 -13.54 -7.75
N ASN A 129 -5.45 -14.57 -8.04
CA ASN A 129 -6.51 -14.51 -9.05
C ASN A 129 -7.87 -14.10 -8.47
N ASP A 130 -7.89 -13.30 -7.42
CA ASP A 130 -9.12 -12.84 -6.78
C ASP A 130 -9.94 -11.95 -7.71
N LYS A 131 -11.11 -12.46 -8.12
CA LYS A 131 -12.04 -11.73 -8.98
C LYS A 131 -12.64 -10.50 -8.31
N TYR A 132 -12.82 -10.55 -6.99
CA TYR A 132 -13.32 -9.41 -6.23
C TYR A 132 -12.33 -8.26 -6.28
N TYR A 133 -11.07 -8.52 -5.97
CA TYR A 133 -10.00 -7.52 -6.05
C TYR A 133 -9.88 -6.93 -7.48
N LEU A 134 -9.89 -7.76 -8.50
CA LEU A 134 -9.79 -7.30 -9.89
C LEU A 134 -10.97 -6.40 -10.31
N ASN A 135 -12.19 -6.71 -9.88
CA ASN A 135 -13.35 -5.88 -10.14
C ASN A 135 -13.28 -4.56 -9.35
N TRP A 136 -12.89 -4.64 -8.10
CA TRP A 136 -12.65 -3.45 -7.28
C TRP A 136 -11.60 -2.53 -7.94
N LEU A 137 -10.46 -3.07 -8.37
CA LEU A 137 -9.38 -2.31 -9.02
C LEU A 137 -9.86 -1.60 -10.29
N LYS A 138 -10.64 -2.29 -11.15
CA LYS A 138 -11.22 -1.68 -12.35
C LYS A 138 -12.07 -0.46 -12.03
N ASN A 139 -12.85 -0.53 -10.97
CA ASN A 139 -13.73 0.58 -10.57
C ASN A 139 -12.94 1.68 -9.86
N PHE A 140 -11.98 1.33 -9.02
CA PHE A 140 -11.06 2.30 -8.41
C PHE A 140 -10.34 3.15 -9.48
N ILE A 141 -9.85 2.53 -10.55
CA ILE A 141 -9.20 3.24 -11.66
C ILE A 141 -10.17 4.19 -12.37
N LYS A 142 -11.45 3.82 -12.54
CA LYS A 142 -12.45 4.65 -13.22
C LYS A 142 -12.94 5.82 -12.37
N GLU A 143 -13.18 5.58 -11.10
CA GLU A 143 -13.88 6.52 -10.22
C GLU A 143 -12.93 7.36 -9.35
N GLY A 144 -11.71 6.90 -9.17
CA GLY A 144 -10.65 7.62 -8.45
C GLY A 144 -10.85 7.76 -6.94
N LYS A 145 -12.07 7.54 -6.44
CA LYS A 145 -12.42 7.70 -5.01
C LYS A 145 -13.57 6.79 -4.61
N ASN A 146 -13.56 6.34 -3.33
CA ASN A 146 -14.72 5.76 -2.63
C ASN A 146 -15.44 4.61 -3.33
N VAL A 147 -14.71 3.66 -3.88
CA VAL A 147 -15.30 2.41 -4.37
C VAL A 147 -15.57 1.50 -3.17
N ARG A 148 -16.71 1.76 -2.48
CA ARG A 148 -17.06 1.07 -1.22
C ARG A 148 -17.86 -0.21 -1.38
N SER A 149 -18.43 -0.48 -2.56
CA SER A 149 -19.33 -1.64 -2.71
C SER A 149 -19.45 -2.11 -4.15
N PHE A 150 -19.48 -3.39 -4.26
CA PHE A 150 -19.99 -4.14 -5.39
C PHE A 150 -21.10 -5.03 -4.92
#